data_1b8a4a8dfcd3b252b79263b8c08ececc
#
_entry.id   1b8a4a8dfcd3b252b79263b8c08ececc
#
_cell.length_a   1.000
_cell.length_b   1.000
_cell.length_c   1.000
_cell.angle_alpha   90.00
_cell.angle_beta   90.00
_cell.angle_gamma   90.00
#
_symmetry.space_group_name_H-M   'P 1'
#
loop_
_entity.id
_entity.type
_entity.pdbx_description
1 polymer ?
#
loop_
_entity_poly.entity_id
_entity_poly.type
_entity_poly.pdbx_seq_one_letter_code
_entity_poly.pdbx_strand_id
1 'polypeptide(L)'
;MLAEASPEPESPVIPQGTQTSPQSSKASRFPQLGLSQVWVRFLLAIFGLMLAFAAALFSTVAGEAGNIWGMIILASGALLLATFVGLTTVPYLARRVVATRVREAMDYDVTRAGLIYILISVVIGIAAINTGNNLLYVIVAALLSAILVSGIASALVLRSLTLDVHLPEHVFASRPMLARLLLSNASSWLPSFSVRVVPAKRKNKDRWDWEASTFGLPRNRAPQDQWLRLPDRRLRRVHEEAAKPILQESVYFPFLAPEQELRADLEINFPVRGRYCEKNFGVATRFPFAFLMKTRRINLAREVIVYPAVEPTEQFREVLPMVTGEFESFVRGRGNDLYLIRDYMPDDSARHVDWKATARTGALKVREFSREDERKLRIVFDNPAPGVLQPAVYEQAVRLAASLGWHFHHEDVEVSFVAPGLAPTEDVFTFLRYLALVEPQEATPVFSRLRASEDYNLIVTARDAAEMPAALAARSYVISLGVSGRGSAPSQRGEALPPHPSVTKQA
;
A
#
# COMPACT_ATOMS: atom_id res chain seq x y z
N MET A 1 -21.84 -24.25 61.87
CA MET A 1 -23.22 -24.01 61.45
C MET A 1 -23.19 -23.20 60.18
N LEU A 2 -23.50 -23.88 59.10
CA LEU A 2 -23.98 -23.43 57.79
C LEU A 2 -23.38 -22.15 57.20
N ALA A 3 -22.49 -22.38 56.21
CA ALA A 3 -22.02 -21.45 55.22
C ALA A 3 -23.09 -21.29 54.12
N GLU A 4 -23.49 -20.08 53.80
CA GLU A 4 -24.27 -19.73 52.62
C GLU A 4 -23.32 -19.34 51.48
N ALA A 5 -23.47 -20.08 50.40
CA ALA A 5 -22.72 -19.88 49.16
C ALA A 5 -23.42 -18.80 48.33
N SER A 6 -22.64 -17.83 47.87
CA SER A 6 -23.05 -16.84 46.86
C SER A 6 -22.95 -17.44 45.45
N PRO A 7 -23.89 -17.14 44.53
CA PRO A 7 -23.89 -17.69 43.20
C PRO A 7 -22.88 -16.93 42.28
N GLU A 8 -22.21 -17.72 41.42
CA GLU A 8 -21.36 -17.25 40.32
C GLU A 8 -22.20 -16.52 39.25
N PRO A 9 -21.62 -15.55 38.53
CA PRO A 9 -22.30 -14.90 37.43
C PRO A 9 -22.25 -15.76 36.14
N GLU A 10 -23.41 -15.96 35.57
CA GLU A 10 -23.62 -16.63 34.29
C GLU A 10 -22.91 -15.95 33.13
N SER A 11 -22.18 -16.72 32.32
CA SER A 11 -21.57 -16.33 31.06
C SER A 11 -22.63 -16.10 29.96
N PRO A 12 -22.47 -15.13 29.06
CA PRO A 12 -23.45 -14.86 28.00
C PRO A 12 -23.40 -15.94 26.93
N VAL A 13 -24.58 -16.48 26.63
CA VAL A 13 -24.86 -17.47 25.59
C VAL A 13 -24.66 -16.85 24.20
N ILE A 14 -23.73 -17.38 23.42
CA ILE A 14 -23.54 -17.08 22.01
C ILE A 14 -24.56 -17.87 21.19
N PRO A 15 -25.36 -17.26 20.29
CA PRO A 15 -26.28 -17.99 19.44
C PRO A 15 -25.53 -18.83 18.40
N GLN A 16 -25.75 -20.11 18.42
CA GLN A 16 -25.23 -21.06 17.42
C GLN A 16 -25.91 -20.83 16.07
N GLY A 17 -25.06 -20.41 15.10
CA GLY A 17 -25.47 -20.35 13.71
C GLY A 17 -25.78 -21.73 13.14
N THR A 18 -26.87 -21.81 12.44
CA THR A 18 -27.43 -22.94 11.70
C THR A 18 -26.37 -23.63 10.81
N GLN A 19 -25.96 -24.81 11.17
CA GLN A 19 -25.14 -25.68 10.31
C GLN A 19 -26.03 -26.27 9.21
N THR A 20 -25.84 -25.80 7.99
CA THR A 20 -26.29 -26.53 6.80
C THR A 20 -25.35 -27.68 6.55
N SER A 21 -25.89 -28.89 6.69
CA SER A 21 -25.23 -30.17 6.42
C SER A 21 -24.77 -30.23 4.95
N PRO A 22 -23.52 -30.64 4.67
CA PRO A 22 -23.08 -30.92 3.30
C PRO A 22 -23.63 -32.30 2.90
N GLN A 23 -24.30 -32.33 1.75
CA GLN A 23 -24.74 -33.54 1.08
C GLN A 23 -23.57 -34.51 0.88
N SER A 24 -23.75 -35.74 1.38
CA SER A 24 -22.83 -36.84 1.19
C SER A 24 -22.81 -37.26 -0.28
N SER A 25 -21.79 -36.84 -1.04
CA SER A 25 -21.42 -37.52 -2.27
C SER A 25 -20.66 -38.79 -1.90
N LYS A 26 -21.19 -39.93 -2.36
CA LYS A 26 -20.57 -41.25 -2.22
C LYS A 26 -19.17 -41.23 -2.84
N ALA A 27 -18.14 -41.00 -2.01
CA ALA A 27 -16.74 -41.15 -2.41
C ALA A 27 -16.45 -42.66 -2.54
N SER A 28 -16.07 -43.07 -3.75
CA SER A 28 -15.51 -44.38 -4.04
C SER A 28 -14.25 -44.61 -3.20
N ARG A 29 -14.29 -45.66 -2.36
CA ARG A 29 -13.16 -46.16 -1.54
C ARG A 29 -12.12 -46.81 -2.44
N PHE A 30 -11.29 -46.04 -3.15
CA PHE A 30 -10.00 -46.51 -3.60
C PHE A 30 -8.93 -45.68 -2.86
N PRO A 31 -7.89 -46.34 -2.29
CA PRO A 31 -6.79 -45.59 -1.66
C PRO A 31 -6.12 -44.74 -2.76
N GLN A 32 -6.33 -43.42 -2.68
CA GLN A 32 -5.55 -42.49 -3.52
C GLN A 32 -4.11 -42.53 -3.01
N LEU A 33 -3.30 -43.39 -3.64
CA LEU A 33 -1.85 -43.22 -3.65
C LEU A 33 -1.58 -41.81 -4.15
N GLY A 34 -1.14 -40.91 -3.28
CA GLY A 34 -0.91 -39.49 -3.53
C GLY A 34 0.26 -39.18 -4.46
N LEU A 35 0.43 -39.98 -5.48
CA LEU A 35 1.33 -39.70 -6.61
C LEU A 35 0.64 -38.61 -7.47
N SER A 36 1.23 -37.40 -7.48
CA SER A 36 0.71 -36.33 -8.31
C SER A 36 0.55 -36.82 -9.74
N GLN A 37 -0.54 -36.47 -10.43
CA GLN A 37 -0.81 -36.86 -11.83
C GLN A 37 0.40 -36.63 -12.78
N VAL A 38 1.32 -35.79 -12.41
CA VAL A 38 2.55 -35.49 -13.13
C VAL A 38 3.54 -36.66 -13.04
N TRP A 39 3.70 -37.27 -11.87
CA TRP A 39 4.59 -38.41 -11.67
C TRP A 39 4.08 -39.67 -12.40
N VAL A 40 2.78 -39.91 -12.39
CA VAL A 40 2.18 -41.04 -13.12
C VAL A 40 2.40 -40.90 -14.62
N ARG A 41 2.20 -39.72 -15.18
CA ARG A 41 2.43 -39.46 -16.61
C ARG A 41 3.92 -39.53 -16.98
N PHE A 42 4.80 -39.08 -16.09
CA PHE A 42 6.24 -39.16 -16.28
C PHE A 42 6.72 -40.63 -16.31
N LEU A 43 6.24 -41.46 -15.36
CA LEU A 43 6.53 -42.89 -15.33
C LEU A 43 5.99 -43.60 -16.57
N LEU A 44 4.79 -43.26 -17.01
CA LEU A 44 4.16 -43.81 -18.20
C LEU A 44 4.91 -43.42 -19.47
N ALA A 45 5.48 -42.23 -19.53
CA ALA A 45 6.34 -41.79 -20.62
C ALA A 45 7.68 -42.54 -20.67
N ILE A 46 8.33 -42.71 -19.50
CA ILE A 46 9.58 -43.51 -19.39
C ILE A 46 9.30 -44.96 -19.85
N PHE A 47 8.21 -45.54 -19.36
CA PHE A 47 7.83 -46.89 -19.72
C PHE A 47 7.56 -47.03 -21.25
N GLY A 48 6.83 -46.07 -21.83
CA GLY A 48 6.62 -46.01 -23.30
C GLY A 48 7.92 -45.88 -24.08
N LEU A 49 8.87 -45.07 -23.57
CA LEU A 49 10.17 -44.90 -24.23
C LEU A 49 11.03 -46.15 -24.13
N MET A 50 11.01 -46.84 -22.95
CA MET A 50 11.69 -48.15 -22.79
C MET A 50 11.10 -49.21 -23.72
N LEU A 51 9.78 -49.24 -23.88
CA LEU A 51 9.11 -50.16 -24.76
C LEU A 51 9.45 -49.88 -26.26
N ALA A 52 9.53 -48.59 -26.61
CA ALA A 52 9.99 -48.19 -27.96
C ALA A 52 11.46 -48.59 -28.21
N PHE A 53 12.31 -48.41 -27.21
CA PHE A 53 13.72 -48.85 -27.29
C PHE A 53 13.85 -50.38 -27.41
N ALA A 54 13.10 -51.12 -26.60
CA ALA A 54 13.07 -52.59 -26.72
C ALA A 54 12.58 -53.06 -28.07
N ALA A 55 11.50 -52.45 -28.60
CA ALA A 55 11.01 -52.77 -29.96
C ALA A 55 12.03 -52.47 -31.07
N ALA A 56 12.80 -51.38 -30.90
CA ALA A 56 13.90 -51.06 -31.85
C ALA A 56 15.02 -52.11 -31.79
N LEU A 57 15.43 -52.56 -30.57
CA LEU A 57 16.41 -53.62 -30.42
C LEU A 57 15.95 -54.97 -31.01
N PHE A 58 14.69 -55.36 -30.78
CA PHE A 58 14.14 -56.58 -31.36
C PHE A 58 13.99 -56.48 -32.87
N SER A 59 13.80 -55.27 -33.42
CA SER A 59 13.80 -55.03 -34.88
C SER A 59 15.14 -55.34 -35.50
N THR A 60 16.25 -55.00 -34.84
CA THR A 60 17.61 -55.35 -35.36
C THR A 60 17.86 -56.87 -35.35
N VAL A 61 17.46 -57.56 -34.27
CA VAL A 61 17.53 -59.02 -34.15
C VAL A 61 16.67 -59.73 -35.20
N ALA A 62 15.43 -59.23 -35.46
CA ALA A 62 14.58 -59.78 -36.51
C ALA A 62 15.16 -59.59 -37.91
N GLY A 63 15.86 -58.48 -38.13
CA GLY A 63 16.62 -58.24 -39.37
C GLY A 63 17.77 -59.21 -39.60
N GLU A 64 18.55 -59.52 -38.57
CA GLU A 64 19.62 -60.49 -38.59
C GLU A 64 19.10 -61.93 -38.79
N ALA A 65 17.92 -62.22 -38.29
CA ALA A 65 17.24 -63.52 -38.50
C ALA A 65 16.56 -63.65 -39.89
N GLY A 66 16.72 -62.67 -40.79
CA GLY A 66 16.19 -62.70 -42.15
C GLY A 66 14.65 -62.40 -42.26
N ASN A 67 14.00 -62.05 -41.14
CA ASN A 67 12.57 -61.75 -41.12
C ASN A 67 12.30 -60.25 -41.42
N ILE A 68 12.28 -59.89 -42.71
CA ILE A 68 12.13 -58.49 -43.17
C ILE A 68 10.79 -57.90 -42.72
N TRP A 69 9.70 -58.65 -42.70
CA TRP A 69 8.40 -58.17 -42.28
C TRP A 69 8.36 -57.88 -40.74
N GLY A 70 8.96 -58.77 -39.95
CA GLY A 70 9.08 -58.56 -38.52
C GLY A 70 9.93 -57.30 -38.16
N MET A 71 11.02 -57.09 -38.90
CA MET A 71 11.87 -55.89 -38.75
C MET A 71 11.07 -54.61 -39.05
N ILE A 72 10.34 -54.55 -40.19
CA ILE A 72 9.59 -53.37 -40.55
C ILE A 72 8.47 -53.05 -39.55
N ILE A 73 7.72 -54.07 -39.10
CA ILE A 73 6.62 -53.90 -38.15
C ILE A 73 7.16 -53.41 -36.80
N LEU A 74 8.24 -53.99 -36.32
CA LEU A 74 8.83 -53.58 -35.03
C LEU A 74 9.48 -52.18 -35.10
N ALA A 75 10.17 -51.87 -36.18
CA ALA A 75 10.77 -50.57 -36.41
C ALA A 75 9.71 -49.44 -36.51
N SER A 76 8.65 -49.70 -37.31
CA SER A 76 7.55 -48.73 -37.45
C SER A 76 6.77 -48.56 -36.16
N GLY A 77 6.53 -49.64 -35.39
CA GLY A 77 5.90 -49.61 -34.08
C GLY A 77 6.72 -48.82 -33.06
N ALA A 78 8.04 -49.02 -33.02
CA ALA A 78 8.96 -48.27 -32.16
C ALA A 78 8.94 -46.77 -32.49
N LEU A 79 8.97 -46.43 -33.81
CA LEU A 79 8.91 -45.04 -34.26
C LEU A 79 7.58 -44.36 -33.92
N LEU A 80 6.47 -45.04 -34.14
CA LEU A 80 5.12 -44.53 -33.79
C LEU A 80 4.99 -44.32 -32.29
N LEU A 81 5.45 -45.27 -31.48
CA LEU A 81 5.39 -45.17 -30.03
C LEU A 81 6.27 -44.02 -29.49
N ALA A 82 7.48 -43.90 -29.99
CA ALA A 82 8.39 -42.81 -29.64
C ALA A 82 7.82 -41.43 -30.05
N THR A 83 7.24 -41.35 -31.25
CA THR A 83 6.61 -40.13 -31.74
C THR A 83 5.36 -39.78 -30.92
N PHE A 84 4.52 -40.75 -30.55
CA PHE A 84 3.34 -40.54 -29.75
C PHE A 84 3.71 -40.04 -28.34
N VAL A 85 4.69 -40.68 -27.69
CA VAL A 85 5.20 -40.24 -26.39
C VAL A 85 5.82 -38.84 -26.49
N GLY A 86 6.60 -38.58 -27.55
CA GLY A 86 7.19 -37.26 -27.78
C GLY A 86 6.14 -36.16 -27.98
N LEU A 87 5.12 -36.40 -28.78
CA LEU A 87 4.09 -35.40 -29.11
C LEU A 87 3.10 -35.13 -27.95
N THR A 88 2.81 -36.14 -27.14
CA THR A 88 1.84 -36.01 -26.04
C THR A 88 2.48 -35.59 -24.73
N THR A 89 3.65 -36.13 -24.40
CA THR A 89 4.25 -35.97 -23.05
C THR A 89 5.23 -34.79 -23.00
N VAL A 90 6.03 -34.58 -24.03
CA VAL A 90 7.01 -33.49 -24.08
C VAL A 90 6.34 -32.11 -24.02
N PRO A 91 5.31 -31.76 -24.83
CA PRO A 91 4.68 -30.45 -24.74
C PRO A 91 3.89 -30.27 -23.45
N TYR A 92 3.35 -31.35 -22.88
CA TYR A 92 2.66 -31.30 -21.58
C TYR A 92 3.63 -31.02 -20.44
N LEU A 93 4.76 -31.74 -20.38
CA LEU A 93 5.83 -31.51 -19.40
C LEU A 93 6.51 -30.15 -19.60
N ALA A 94 6.77 -29.76 -20.84
CA ALA A 94 7.33 -28.45 -21.18
C ALA A 94 6.40 -27.31 -20.75
N ARG A 95 5.08 -27.43 -20.95
CA ARG A 95 4.13 -26.40 -20.57
C ARG A 95 3.86 -26.33 -19.07
N ARG A 96 3.89 -27.43 -18.33
CA ARG A 96 3.55 -27.44 -16.89
C ARG A 96 4.74 -27.47 -15.95
N VAL A 97 5.80 -28.18 -16.27
CA VAL A 97 6.96 -28.32 -15.36
C VAL A 97 8.05 -27.32 -15.72
N VAL A 98 8.29 -27.14 -17.02
CA VAL A 98 9.34 -26.22 -17.49
C VAL A 98 8.81 -24.78 -17.47
N ALA A 99 7.56 -24.53 -17.88
CA ALA A 99 7.05 -23.15 -17.90
C ALA A 99 6.81 -22.54 -16.52
N THR A 100 6.48 -23.31 -15.49
CA THR A 100 6.33 -22.79 -14.13
C THR A 100 7.64 -22.80 -13.37
N ARG A 101 8.39 -23.88 -13.37
CA ARG A 101 9.68 -23.95 -12.67
C ARG A 101 10.83 -23.25 -13.38
N VAL A 102 10.87 -23.30 -14.73
CA VAL A 102 11.87 -22.56 -15.52
C VAL A 102 11.56 -21.06 -15.50
N ARG A 103 10.30 -20.66 -15.47
CA ARG A 103 9.91 -19.25 -15.33
C ARG A 103 10.18 -18.69 -13.92
N GLU A 104 10.07 -19.51 -12.88
CA GLU A 104 10.50 -19.18 -11.51
C GLU A 104 12.02 -19.32 -11.32
N ALA A 105 12.63 -20.26 -12.05
CA ALA A 105 14.09 -20.47 -12.01
C ALA A 105 14.86 -19.52 -12.94
N MET A 106 14.22 -18.89 -13.94
CA MET A 106 14.87 -18.07 -14.96
C MET A 106 14.59 -16.56 -14.82
N ASP A 107 14.56 -16.02 -13.60
CA ASP A 107 14.81 -14.59 -13.40
C ASP A 107 16.32 -14.31 -13.48
N TYR A 108 16.92 -14.73 -14.63
CA TYR A 108 18.28 -14.36 -15.00
C TYR A 108 18.22 -13.17 -15.94
N ASP A 109 18.83 -12.09 -15.54
CA ASP A 109 19.11 -10.96 -16.42
C ASP A 109 20.56 -11.06 -16.89
N VAL A 110 20.77 -11.06 -18.19
CA VAL A 110 22.12 -11.01 -18.76
C VAL A 110 22.68 -9.61 -18.55
N THR A 111 23.85 -9.52 -17.92
CA THR A 111 24.55 -8.25 -17.71
C THR A 111 25.19 -7.78 -19.02
N ARG A 112 25.58 -6.49 -19.10
CA ARG A 112 26.35 -5.99 -20.26
C ARG A 112 27.66 -6.77 -20.47
N ALA A 113 28.37 -7.10 -19.36
CA ALA A 113 29.57 -7.92 -19.40
C ALA A 113 29.25 -9.34 -19.88
N GLY A 114 28.14 -9.94 -19.44
CA GLY A 114 27.69 -11.23 -19.90
C GLY A 114 27.34 -11.26 -21.40
N LEU A 115 26.73 -10.20 -21.92
CA LEU A 115 26.43 -10.11 -23.36
C LEU A 115 27.74 -10.09 -24.19
N ILE A 116 28.70 -9.27 -23.78
CA ILE A 116 30.03 -9.21 -24.45
C ILE A 116 30.70 -10.58 -24.39
N TYR A 117 30.68 -11.24 -23.22
CA TYR A 117 31.26 -12.55 -23.04
C TYR A 117 30.62 -13.62 -23.94
N ILE A 118 29.29 -13.61 -24.02
CA ILE A 118 28.55 -14.52 -24.91
C ILE A 118 28.92 -14.25 -26.39
N LEU A 119 28.99 -12.96 -26.77
CA LEU A 119 29.38 -12.60 -28.14
C LEU A 119 30.78 -13.11 -28.49
N ILE A 120 31.77 -12.89 -27.60
CA ILE A 120 33.15 -13.41 -27.79
C ILE A 120 33.12 -14.94 -27.90
N SER A 121 32.36 -15.62 -27.02
CA SER A 121 32.27 -17.08 -27.03
C SER A 121 31.70 -17.60 -28.36
N VAL A 122 30.69 -16.92 -28.93
CA VAL A 122 30.09 -17.26 -30.23
C VAL A 122 31.09 -17.04 -31.37
N VAL A 123 31.81 -15.91 -31.36
CA VAL A 123 32.81 -15.60 -32.41
C VAL A 123 33.94 -16.67 -32.39
N ILE A 124 34.45 -17.02 -31.24
CA ILE A 124 35.47 -18.07 -31.14
C ILE A 124 34.90 -19.44 -31.52
N GLY A 125 33.59 -19.70 -31.20
CA GLY A 125 32.90 -20.93 -31.64
C GLY A 125 32.79 -21.04 -33.15
N ILE A 126 32.44 -19.96 -33.81
CA ILE A 126 32.38 -19.92 -35.31
C ILE A 126 33.80 -20.14 -35.88
N ALA A 127 34.80 -19.50 -35.34
CA ALA A 127 36.20 -19.72 -35.74
C ALA A 127 36.64 -21.15 -35.53
N ALA A 128 36.26 -21.80 -34.43
CA ALA A 128 36.57 -23.21 -34.13
C ALA A 128 35.95 -24.14 -35.20
N ILE A 129 34.70 -23.93 -35.58
CA ILE A 129 34.00 -24.72 -36.60
C ILE A 129 34.66 -24.51 -37.96
N ASN A 130 35.02 -23.27 -38.30
CA ASN A 130 35.58 -22.94 -39.59
C ASN A 130 37.05 -23.48 -39.76
N THR A 131 37.84 -23.48 -38.69
CA THR A 131 39.23 -23.90 -38.73
C THR A 131 39.45 -25.38 -38.41
N GLY A 132 38.47 -26.05 -37.79
CA GLY A 132 38.59 -27.44 -37.33
C GLY A 132 39.63 -27.62 -36.22
N ASN A 133 40.09 -26.56 -35.58
CA ASN A 133 41.16 -26.59 -34.57
C ASN A 133 40.65 -27.07 -33.22
N ASN A 134 41.14 -28.20 -32.74
CA ASN A 134 40.75 -28.82 -31.48
C ASN A 134 40.99 -27.91 -30.26
N LEU A 135 42.01 -27.05 -30.29
CA LEU A 135 42.28 -26.11 -29.18
C LEU A 135 41.17 -25.09 -29.04
N LEU A 136 40.61 -24.57 -30.15
CA LEU A 136 39.50 -23.62 -30.12
C LEU A 136 38.23 -24.26 -29.55
N TYR A 137 37.98 -25.55 -29.84
CA TYR A 137 36.84 -26.26 -29.23
C TYR A 137 36.99 -26.38 -27.70
N VAL A 138 38.18 -26.63 -27.21
CA VAL A 138 38.44 -26.67 -25.74
C VAL A 138 38.21 -25.30 -25.12
N ILE A 139 38.67 -24.24 -25.79
CA ILE A 139 38.43 -22.86 -25.30
C ILE A 139 36.94 -22.55 -25.25
N VAL A 140 36.21 -22.87 -26.32
CA VAL A 140 34.75 -22.65 -26.36
C VAL A 140 34.05 -23.45 -25.25
N ALA A 141 34.43 -24.71 -25.05
CA ALA A 141 33.88 -25.55 -23.99
C ALA A 141 34.14 -24.95 -22.59
N ALA A 142 35.36 -24.42 -22.36
CA ALA A 142 35.69 -23.72 -21.12
C ALA A 142 34.85 -22.45 -20.93
N LEU A 143 34.65 -21.64 -21.97
CA LEU A 143 33.84 -20.44 -21.92
C LEU A 143 32.37 -20.76 -21.63
N LEU A 144 31.79 -21.76 -22.26
CA LEU A 144 30.43 -22.22 -22.03
C LEU A 144 30.27 -22.82 -20.61
N SER A 145 31.25 -23.57 -20.15
CA SER A 145 31.23 -24.13 -18.78
C SER A 145 31.22 -23.03 -17.72
N ALA A 146 31.95 -21.93 -17.94
CA ALA A 146 31.96 -20.79 -17.02
C ALA A 146 30.57 -20.12 -16.89
N ILE A 147 29.80 -20.03 -18.00
CA ILE A 147 28.42 -19.55 -17.95
C ILE A 147 27.53 -20.49 -17.12
N LEU A 148 27.66 -21.79 -17.34
CA LEU A 148 26.91 -22.82 -16.63
C LEU A 148 27.22 -22.77 -15.12
N VAL A 149 28.53 -22.76 -14.75
CA VAL A 149 28.96 -22.64 -13.37
C VAL A 149 28.46 -21.35 -12.72
N SER A 150 28.52 -20.22 -13.44
CA SER A 150 27.98 -18.95 -12.96
C SER A 150 26.51 -19.06 -12.62
N GLY A 151 25.70 -19.69 -13.47
CA GLY A 151 24.27 -19.89 -13.23
C GLY A 151 23.98 -20.77 -12.00
N ILE A 152 24.71 -21.88 -11.86
CA ILE A 152 24.56 -22.80 -10.71
C ILE A 152 25.01 -22.15 -9.42
N ALA A 153 26.20 -21.52 -9.41
CA ALA A 153 26.74 -20.86 -8.23
C ALA A 153 25.83 -19.72 -7.73
N SER A 154 25.30 -18.89 -8.64
CA SER A 154 24.32 -17.86 -8.30
C SER A 154 23.06 -18.45 -7.65
N ALA A 155 22.60 -19.61 -8.14
CA ALA A 155 21.43 -20.28 -7.61
C ALA A 155 21.66 -20.80 -6.19
N LEU A 156 22.82 -21.40 -5.94
CA LEU A 156 23.21 -21.95 -4.65
C LEU A 156 23.37 -20.85 -3.58
N VAL A 157 24.06 -19.76 -3.94
CA VAL A 157 24.28 -18.61 -3.05
C VAL A 157 22.99 -17.97 -2.58
N LEU A 158 21.96 -17.87 -3.45
CA LEU A 158 20.69 -17.25 -3.08
C LEU A 158 19.71 -18.21 -2.38
N ARG A 159 19.96 -19.51 -2.39
CA ARG A 159 18.99 -20.53 -1.94
C ARG A 159 18.67 -20.41 -0.46
N SER A 160 19.66 -20.15 0.37
CA SER A 160 19.54 -20.16 1.84
C SER A 160 19.31 -18.78 2.46
N LEU A 161 19.20 -17.72 1.65
CA LEU A 161 19.02 -16.38 2.18
C LEU A 161 17.58 -16.16 2.63
N THR A 162 17.42 -15.58 3.81
CA THR A 162 16.14 -15.07 4.33
C THR A 162 16.24 -13.57 4.55
N LEU A 163 15.16 -12.86 4.29
CA LEU A 163 15.07 -11.40 4.42
C LEU A 163 13.93 -11.07 5.35
N ASP A 164 14.19 -10.16 6.28
CA ASP A 164 13.14 -9.47 7.03
C ASP A 164 13.28 -7.96 6.91
N VAL A 165 12.15 -7.24 7.04
CA VAL A 165 12.08 -5.80 6.87
C VAL A 165 11.28 -5.22 8.01
N HIS A 166 11.94 -4.40 8.83
CA HIS A 166 11.32 -3.71 9.95
C HIS A 166 11.11 -2.26 9.57
N LEU A 167 9.87 -1.82 9.66
CA LEU A 167 9.44 -0.46 9.36
C LEU A 167 8.90 0.17 10.63
N PRO A 168 9.08 1.48 10.85
CA PRO A 168 8.44 2.18 11.94
C PRO A 168 6.92 2.10 11.83
N GLU A 169 6.24 2.13 12.96
CA GLU A 169 4.78 2.08 13.03
C GLU A 169 4.13 3.35 12.47
N HIS A 170 4.73 4.50 12.74
CA HIS A 170 4.25 5.81 12.32
C HIS A 170 5.17 6.44 11.28
N VAL A 171 4.67 6.58 10.06
CA VAL A 171 5.42 7.11 8.93
C VAL A 171 4.70 8.30 8.32
N PHE A 172 5.41 9.42 8.16
CA PHE A 172 4.89 10.65 7.59
C PHE A 172 5.44 10.88 6.18
N ALA A 173 4.61 11.44 5.29
CA ALA A 173 5.05 11.83 3.96
C ALA A 173 6.08 12.96 4.03
N SER A 174 6.99 12.99 3.05
CA SER A 174 8.07 13.98 2.89
C SER A 174 9.08 14.01 4.04
N ARG A 175 8.98 13.12 5.01
CA ARG A 175 9.94 12.99 6.11
C ARG A 175 10.74 11.70 5.95
N PRO A 176 12.08 11.78 5.98
CA PRO A 176 12.91 10.60 5.90
C PRO A 176 12.70 9.71 7.12
N MET A 177 12.62 8.41 6.91
CA MET A 177 12.53 7.40 7.96
C MET A 177 13.60 6.33 7.78
N LEU A 178 14.02 5.70 8.87
CA LEU A 178 14.95 4.58 8.85
C LEU A 178 14.18 3.27 8.84
N ALA A 179 14.31 2.53 7.74
CA ALA A 179 13.89 1.14 7.63
C ALA A 179 15.07 0.23 7.91
N ARG A 180 14.86 -0.83 8.68
CA ARG A 180 15.90 -1.82 8.96
C ARG A 180 15.67 -3.09 8.16
N LEU A 181 16.65 -3.43 7.35
CA LEU A 181 16.73 -4.66 6.59
C LEU A 181 17.61 -5.68 7.32
N LEU A 182 17.07 -6.86 7.56
CA LEU A 182 17.75 -7.98 8.16
C LEU A 182 17.92 -9.07 7.10
N LEU A 183 19.16 -9.32 6.69
CA LEU A 183 19.49 -10.37 5.74
C LEU A 183 20.28 -11.46 6.47
N SER A 184 19.73 -12.68 6.50
CA SER A 184 20.39 -13.80 7.14
C SER A 184 20.65 -14.95 6.17
N ASN A 185 21.76 -15.66 6.39
CA ASN A 185 22.16 -16.84 5.64
C ASN A 185 21.92 -18.09 6.49
N ALA A 186 20.87 -18.83 6.16
CA ALA A 186 20.53 -20.06 6.87
C ALA A 186 21.41 -21.27 6.47
N SER A 187 22.42 -21.09 5.62
CA SER A 187 23.36 -22.16 5.27
C SER A 187 24.41 -22.30 6.34
N SER A 188 24.75 -23.55 6.73
CA SER A 188 25.83 -23.86 7.71
C SER A 188 27.23 -23.86 7.10
N TRP A 189 27.36 -23.99 5.78
CA TRP A 189 28.65 -24.15 5.13
C TRP A 189 28.94 -23.23 3.95
N LEU A 190 27.87 -22.71 3.29
CA LEU A 190 28.00 -21.89 2.07
C LEU A 190 27.88 -20.41 2.39
N PRO A 191 28.91 -19.60 2.23
CA PRO A 191 28.79 -18.14 2.32
C PRO A 191 28.12 -17.57 1.09
N SER A 192 27.52 -16.38 1.23
CA SER A 192 26.90 -15.65 0.16
C SER A 192 27.70 -14.41 -0.19
N PHE A 193 27.86 -14.18 -1.51
CA PHE A 193 28.69 -13.08 -2.04
C PHE A 193 27.86 -12.16 -2.92
N SER A 194 28.18 -10.85 -2.86
CA SER A 194 27.64 -9.82 -3.76
C SER A 194 26.11 -9.86 -3.85
N VAL A 195 25.45 -9.90 -2.68
CA VAL A 195 24.00 -9.95 -2.57
C VAL A 195 23.43 -8.54 -2.60
N ARG A 196 22.35 -8.33 -3.35
CA ARG A 196 21.58 -7.08 -3.40
C ARG A 196 20.12 -7.36 -3.09
N VAL A 197 19.58 -6.60 -2.16
CA VAL A 197 18.13 -6.54 -1.98
C VAL A 197 17.58 -5.49 -2.95
N VAL A 198 16.68 -5.91 -3.81
CA VAL A 198 16.10 -5.08 -4.88
C VAL A 198 14.58 -5.04 -4.76
N PRO A 199 13.92 -3.95 -5.18
CA PRO A 199 12.47 -3.93 -5.26
C PRO A 199 11.99 -5.03 -6.23
N ALA A 200 10.86 -5.65 -5.92
CA ALA A 200 10.32 -6.69 -6.80
C ALA A 200 9.97 -6.10 -8.17
N LYS A 201 10.41 -6.76 -9.24
CA LYS A 201 10.00 -6.40 -10.61
C LYS A 201 8.50 -6.53 -10.72
N ARG A 202 7.80 -5.42 -10.84
CA ARG A 202 6.36 -5.37 -11.03
C ARG A 202 6.05 -5.65 -12.49
N LYS A 203 5.31 -6.70 -12.76
CA LYS A 203 4.66 -6.86 -14.05
C LYS A 203 3.36 -6.05 -13.96
N ASN A 204 3.31 -4.91 -14.64
CA ASN A 204 2.03 -4.26 -14.94
C ASN A 204 1.18 -5.30 -15.65
N LYS A 205 0.25 -5.89 -14.94
CA LYS A 205 -0.78 -6.72 -15.55
C LYS A 205 -1.87 -5.76 -16.04
N ASP A 206 -1.67 -5.24 -17.24
CA ASP A 206 -2.78 -4.66 -17.96
C ASP A 206 -3.84 -5.75 -18.12
N ARG A 207 -4.90 -5.65 -17.39
CA ARG A 207 -6.06 -6.52 -17.51
C ARG A 207 -7.03 -5.87 -18.49
N TRP A 208 -7.37 -6.60 -19.51
CA TRP A 208 -8.44 -6.21 -20.41
C TRP A 208 -9.74 -6.74 -19.84
N ASP A 209 -10.59 -5.87 -19.34
CA ASP A 209 -11.94 -6.21 -18.90
C ASP A 209 -12.96 -5.70 -19.91
N TRP A 210 -13.97 -6.52 -20.13
CA TRP A 210 -15.13 -6.11 -20.90
C TRP A 210 -15.96 -5.17 -20.02
N GLU A 211 -16.23 -3.98 -20.50
CA GLU A 211 -17.14 -3.06 -19.84
C GLU A 211 -18.54 -3.72 -19.87
N ALA A 212 -19.05 -4.04 -18.67
CA ALA A 212 -20.38 -4.60 -18.53
C ALA A 212 -21.41 -3.54 -18.94
N SER A 213 -22.06 -3.76 -20.07
CA SER A 213 -23.16 -2.91 -20.47
C SER A 213 -24.34 -3.17 -19.54
N THR A 214 -24.69 -2.19 -18.74
CA THR A 214 -25.95 -2.19 -18.00
C THR A 214 -27.10 -1.99 -18.99
N PHE A 215 -27.86 -3.04 -19.22
CA PHE A 215 -29.08 -2.99 -20.02
C PHE A 215 -30.16 -2.30 -19.16
N GLY A 216 -30.30 -0.99 -19.30
CA GLY A 216 -31.39 -0.22 -18.68
C GLY A 216 -32.47 0.06 -19.74
N LEU A 217 -33.65 -0.52 -19.60
CA LEU A 217 -34.82 -0.04 -20.34
C LEU A 217 -35.08 1.42 -19.88
N PRO A 218 -35.12 2.39 -20.80
CA PRO A 218 -35.40 3.76 -20.45
C PRO A 218 -36.80 3.86 -19.84
N ARG A 219 -36.88 4.26 -18.57
CA ARG A 219 -38.14 4.45 -17.83
C ARG A 219 -38.92 5.66 -18.29
N ASN A 220 -38.33 6.63 -18.98
CA ASN A 220 -38.99 7.81 -19.52
C ASN A 220 -38.62 7.95 -20.99
N ARG A 221 -39.66 8.05 -21.84
CA ARG A 221 -39.54 8.35 -23.27
C ARG A 221 -38.90 9.73 -23.44
N ALA A 222 -37.64 9.79 -23.85
CA ALA A 222 -37.12 10.99 -24.45
C ALA A 222 -37.72 11.15 -25.85
N PRO A 223 -38.27 12.30 -26.19
CA PRO A 223 -38.73 12.56 -27.53
C PRO A 223 -37.52 12.67 -28.45
N GLN A 224 -37.53 11.86 -29.50
CA GLN A 224 -36.60 11.87 -30.65
C GLN A 224 -35.29 11.08 -30.53
N ASP A 225 -35.23 10.01 -31.27
CA ASP A 225 -34.10 9.39 -31.95
C ASP A 225 -33.13 8.40 -31.27
N GLN A 226 -33.39 7.85 -30.12
CA GLN A 226 -32.53 6.76 -29.63
C GLN A 226 -33.30 5.55 -29.10
N TRP A 227 -33.86 4.74 -29.99
CA TRP A 227 -34.68 3.57 -29.63
C TRP A 227 -33.91 2.31 -29.23
N LEU A 228 -32.68 2.19 -29.65
CA LEU A 228 -31.80 1.08 -29.24
C LEU A 228 -30.34 1.55 -29.30
N ARG A 229 -29.73 1.85 -28.18
CA ARG A 229 -28.27 1.77 -28.08
C ARG A 229 -27.91 0.32 -27.80
N LEU A 230 -27.47 -0.39 -28.81
CA LEU A 230 -26.72 -1.61 -28.62
C LEU A 230 -25.49 -1.26 -27.78
N PRO A 231 -25.28 -1.93 -26.64
CA PRO A 231 -24.11 -1.64 -25.82
C PRO A 231 -22.86 -2.00 -26.65
N ASP A 232 -22.09 -1.00 -27.00
CA ASP A 232 -20.76 -1.18 -27.54
C ASP A 232 -19.93 -1.91 -26.48
N ARG A 233 -19.72 -3.19 -26.69
CA ARG A 233 -18.79 -3.97 -25.86
C ARG A 233 -17.39 -3.45 -26.15
N ARG A 234 -16.91 -2.52 -25.34
CA ARG A 234 -15.55 -2.01 -25.43
C ARG A 234 -14.65 -2.75 -24.46
N LEU A 235 -13.55 -3.27 -24.98
CA LEU A 235 -12.44 -3.74 -24.16
C LEU A 235 -11.79 -2.50 -23.51
N ARG A 236 -11.98 -2.33 -22.22
CA ARG A 236 -11.29 -1.30 -21.46
C ARG A 236 -10.02 -1.90 -20.87
N ARG A 237 -8.92 -1.23 -21.11
CA ARG A 237 -7.66 -1.53 -20.44
C ARG A 237 -7.78 -0.99 -19.01
N VAL A 238 -8.03 -1.87 -18.05
CA VAL A 238 -8.02 -1.51 -16.63
C VAL A 238 -6.57 -1.54 -16.19
N HIS A 239 -6.01 -0.36 -15.96
CA HIS A 239 -4.77 -0.22 -15.22
C HIS A 239 -5.12 -0.51 -13.75
N GLU A 240 -4.78 -1.69 -13.28
CA GLU A 240 -4.74 -1.94 -11.85
C GLU A 240 -3.66 -1.00 -11.30
N GLU A 241 -4.07 0.02 -10.55
CA GLU A 241 -3.15 0.99 -9.96
C GLU A 241 -2.19 0.20 -9.07
N ALA A 242 -0.97 0.05 -9.57
CA ALA A 242 0.02 -0.77 -8.91
C ALA A 242 0.32 -0.13 -7.55
N ALA A 243 0.03 -0.86 -6.47
CA ALA A 243 0.33 -0.39 -5.12
C ALA A 243 1.72 0.23 -5.05
N LYS A 244 1.86 1.38 -4.41
CA LYS A 244 3.14 2.12 -4.34
C LYS A 244 4.21 1.25 -3.69
N PRO A 245 5.46 1.17 -4.24
CA PRO A 245 6.53 0.35 -3.66
C PRO A 245 7.04 0.93 -2.34
N ILE A 246 7.42 0.05 -1.42
CA ILE A 246 8.09 0.44 -0.19
C ILE A 246 9.57 0.70 -0.47
N LEU A 247 10.23 -0.25 -1.13
CA LEU A 247 11.65 -0.16 -1.45
C LEU A 247 11.84 0.54 -2.80
N GLN A 248 12.58 1.64 -2.80
CA GLN A 248 12.88 2.43 -4.01
C GLN A 248 14.28 2.16 -4.53
N GLU A 249 15.22 1.91 -3.64
CA GLU A 249 16.63 1.68 -3.94
C GLU A 249 17.07 0.25 -3.58
N SER A 250 18.20 -0.17 -4.16
CA SER A 250 18.78 -1.47 -3.86
C SER A 250 19.83 -1.34 -2.76
N VAL A 251 19.78 -2.24 -1.79
CA VAL A 251 20.77 -2.35 -0.71
C VAL A 251 21.76 -3.46 -1.03
N TYR A 252 23.07 -3.18 -0.88
CA TYR A 252 24.15 -4.07 -1.23
C TYR A 252 24.84 -4.66 -0.01
N PHE A 253 24.98 -5.98 0.00
CA PHE A 253 25.69 -6.76 0.99
C PHE A 253 26.85 -7.48 0.30
N PRO A 254 28.12 -7.08 0.55
CA PRO A 254 29.29 -7.64 -0.15
C PRO A 254 29.54 -9.11 0.20
N PHE A 255 29.40 -9.45 1.47
CA PHE A 255 29.69 -10.78 1.99
C PHE A 255 28.76 -11.12 3.17
N LEU A 256 28.31 -12.35 3.23
CA LEU A 256 27.50 -12.88 4.33
C LEU A 256 28.00 -14.29 4.66
N ALA A 257 28.60 -14.47 5.82
CA ALA A 257 29.10 -15.76 6.25
C ALA A 257 27.98 -16.78 6.50
N PRO A 258 28.27 -18.06 6.58
CA PRO A 258 27.33 -19.07 7.04
C PRO A 258 26.75 -18.70 8.41
N GLU A 259 25.45 -18.93 8.60
CA GLU A 259 24.71 -18.66 9.85
C GLU A 259 24.77 -17.19 10.35
N GLN A 260 25.27 -16.28 9.53
CA GLN A 260 25.40 -14.87 9.87
C GLN A 260 24.13 -14.10 9.51
N GLU A 261 23.79 -13.12 10.34
CA GLU A 261 22.79 -12.09 10.08
C GLU A 261 23.49 -10.73 9.93
N LEU A 262 23.18 -10.01 8.87
CA LEU A 262 23.61 -8.64 8.65
C LEU A 262 22.42 -7.70 8.67
N ARG A 263 22.64 -6.53 9.25
CA ARG A 263 21.66 -5.44 9.36
C ARG A 263 22.11 -4.29 8.47
N ALA A 264 21.18 -3.72 7.77
CA ALA A 264 21.37 -2.48 7.03
C ALA A 264 20.23 -1.54 7.34
N ASP A 265 20.56 -0.35 7.79
CA ASP A 265 19.58 0.73 7.95
C ASP A 265 19.51 1.50 6.63
N LEU A 266 18.30 1.66 6.11
CA LEU A 266 18.01 2.32 4.86
C LEU A 266 17.12 3.51 5.12
N GLU A 267 17.55 4.67 4.68
CA GLU A 267 16.73 5.87 4.69
C GLU A 267 15.74 5.83 3.53
N ILE A 268 14.45 5.83 3.86
CA ILE A 268 13.36 5.83 2.88
C ILE A 268 12.56 7.12 3.05
N ASN A 269 12.25 7.76 1.93
CA ASN A 269 11.37 8.91 1.90
C ASN A 269 10.14 8.61 1.03
N PHE A 270 8.96 8.80 1.60
CA PHE A 270 7.70 8.66 0.88
C PHE A 270 7.18 10.05 0.48
N PRO A 271 7.10 10.35 -0.83
CA PRO A 271 6.74 11.70 -1.27
C PRO A 271 5.26 12.04 -1.05
N VAL A 272 4.39 11.03 -1.00
CA VAL A 272 2.93 11.20 -0.94
C VAL A 272 2.33 10.28 0.10
N ARG A 273 1.30 10.73 0.78
CA ARG A 273 0.50 9.92 1.70
C ARG A 273 -0.16 8.72 1.00
N GLY A 274 -0.59 7.75 1.78
CA GLY A 274 -1.37 6.63 1.29
C GLY A 274 -0.85 5.27 1.71
N ARG A 275 -1.39 4.24 1.06
CA ARG A 275 -1.01 2.86 1.31
C ARG A 275 0.14 2.44 0.41
N TYR A 276 1.23 2.00 1.02
CA TYR A 276 2.37 1.41 0.35
C TYR A 276 2.42 -0.07 0.69
N CYS A 277 2.50 -0.92 -0.32
CA CYS A 277 2.46 -2.36 -0.13
C CYS A 277 3.51 -3.05 -1.00
N GLU A 278 4.29 -3.92 -0.41
CA GLU A 278 5.23 -4.80 -1.09
C GLU A 278 4.87 -6.24 -0.74
N LYS A 279 4.50 -7.04 -1.74
CA LYS A 279 4.16 -8.46 -1.55
C LYS A 279 5.39 -9.36 -1.61
N ASN A 280 6.42 -8.90 -2.31
CA ASN A 280 7.63 -9.68 -2.56
C ASN A 280 8.82 -8.74 -2.63
N PHE A 281 9.94 -9.18 -2.09
CA PHE A 281 11.23 -8.54 -2.26
C PHE A 281 12.11 -9.40 -3.14
N GLY A 282 13.00 -8.78 -3.92
CA GLY A 282 14.00 -9.48 -4.73
C GLY A 282 15.33 -9.52 -3.99
N VAL A 283 15.96 -10.69 -3.98
CA VAL A 283 17.37 -10.82 -3.59
C VAL A 283 18.14 -11.26 -4.80
N ALA A 284 19.10 -10.45 -5.23
CA ALA A 284 19.84 -10.66 -6.47
C ALA A 284 21.34 -10.81 -6.20
N THR A 285 22.03 -11.61 -7.00
CA THR A 285 23.49 -11.70 -7.00
C THR A 285 24.05 -11.73 -8.42
N ARG A 286 25.27 -11.24 -8.59
CA ARG A 286 26.06 -11.34 -9.83
C ARG A 286 27.28 -12.29 -9.70
N PHE A 287 27.38 -12.95 -8.55
CA PHE A 287 28.47 -13.89 -8.29
C PHE A 287 28.35 -15.14 -9.18
N PRO A 288 29.48 -15.76 -9.65
CA PRO A 288 30.88 -15.37 -9.42
C PRO A 288 31.45 -14.38 -10.46
N PHE A 289 31.04 -14.48 -11.74
CA PHE A 289 31.73 -13.79 -12.86
C PHE A 289 31.01 -12.56 -13.37
N ALA A 290 29.92 -12.17 -12.71
CA ALA A 290 29.07 -11.06 -13.10
C ALA A 290 28.45 -11.15 -14.53
N PHE A 291 28.47 -12.32 -15.16
CA PHE A 291 27.85 -12.53 -16.48
C PHE A 291 26.34 -12.50 -16.42
N LEU A 292 25.78 -13.08 -15.36
CA LEU A 292 24.36 -13.21 -15.11
C LEU A 292 24.02 -12.57 -13.78
N MET A 293 22.92 -11.85 -13.73
CA MET A 293 22.29 -11.43 -12.49
C MET A 293 21.09 -12.33 -12.23
N LYS A 294 21.17 -13.14 -11.20
CA LYS A 294 20.05 -13.97 -10.75
C LYS A 294 19.29 -13.24 -9.65
N THR A 295 17.98 -13.15 -9.80
CA THR A 295 17.08 -12.62 -8.76
C THR A 295 16.20 -13.74 -8.24
N ARG A 296 16.20 -13.93 -6.91
CA ARG A 296 15.26 -14.79 -6.21
C ARG A 296 14.21 -13.91 -5.53
N ARG A 297 12.94 -14.26 -5.67
CA ARG A 297 11.85 -13.58 -4.98
C ARG A 297 11.62 -14.19 -3.62
N ILE A 298 11.57 -13.35 -2.61
CA ILE A 298 11.20 -13.72 -1.25
C ILE A 298 9.80 -13.21 -1.01
N ASN A 299 8.87 -14.10 -0.69
CA ASN A 299 7.49 -13.76 -0.35
C ASN A 299 7.47 -13.19 1.07
N LEU A 300 7.53 -11.88 1.17
CA LEU A 300 7.46 -11.13 2.40
C LEU A 300 6.48 -9.98 2.18
N ALA A 301 5.27 -10.14 2.67
CA ALA A 301 4.27 -9.09 2.56
C ALA A 301 4.51 -8.05 3.66
N ARG A 302 4.72 -6.81 3.25
CA ARG A 302 4.80 -5.64 4.13
C ARG A 302 3.88 -4.56 3.62
N GLU A 303 3.20 -3.93 4.55
CA GLU A 303 2.30 -2.81 4.30
C GLU A 303 2.65 -1.67 5.24
N VAL A 304 2.68 -0.46 4.71
CA VAL A 304 2.91 0.77 5.45
C VAL A 304 1.85 1.77 5.05
N ILE A 305 1.22 2.37 6.04
CA ILE A 305 0.33 3.51 5.86
C ILE A 305 1.14 4.77 6.14
N VAL A 306 1.33 5.56 5.10
CA VAL A 306 2.07 6.82 5.17
C VAL A 306 1.09 7.94 5.46
N TYR A 307 1.23 8.57 6.60
CA TYR A 307 0.43 9.72 7.03
C TYR A 307 0.70 10.95 6.17
N PRO A 308 -0.22 11.91 6.10
CA PRO A 308 0.07 13.19 5.48
C PRO A 308 1.27 13.87 6.13
N ALA A 309 1.95 14.73 5.38
CA ALA A 309 3.01 15.55 5.95
C ALA A 309 2.43 16.52 6.99
N VAL A 310 3.07 16.59 8.16
CA VAL A 310 2.68 17.48 9.27
C VAL A 310 3.64 18.65 9.46
N GLU A 311 4.49 18.89 8.45
CA GLU A 311 5.39 20.04 8.46
C GLU A 311 4.61 21.35 8.27
N PRO A 312 5.02 22.42 8.97
CA PRO A 312 4.32 23.69 8.89
C PRO A 312 4.46 24.28 7.48
N THR A 313 3.37 24.25 6.74
CA THR A 313 3.23 24.93 5.43
C THR A 313 3.02 26.42 5.65
N GLU A 314 3.15 27.22 4.60
CA GLU A 314 2.85 28.66 4.66
C GLU A 314 1.42 28.91 5.12
N GLN A 315 0.47 28.18 4.54
CA GLN A 315 -0.94 28.23 4.93
C GLN A 315 -1.16 27.87 6.42
N PHE A 316 -0.44 26.88 6.94
CA PHE A 316 -0.49 26.53 8.36
C PHE A 316 -0.01 27.67 9.24
N ARG A 317 1.09 28.35 8.87
CA ARG A 317 1.64 29.48 9.63
C ARG A 317 0.72 30.70 9.63
N GLU A 318 -0.04 30.90 8.57
CA GLU A 318 -1.05 31.97 8.48
C GLU A 318 -2.27 31.66 9.34
N VAL A 319 -2.76 30.44 9.29
CA VAL A 319 -4.01 30.02 9.94
C VAL A 319 -3.82 29.79 11.44
N LEU A 320 -2.70 29.21 11.87
CA LEU A 320 -2.49 28.83 13.27
C LEU A 320 -2.64 29.99 14.27
N PRO A 321 -2.06 31.18 14.09
CA PRO A 321 -2.23 32.27 15.03
C PRO A 321 -3.68 32.75 15.15
N MET A 322 -4.44 32.72 14.06
CA MET A 322 -5.86 33.10 14.06
C MET A 322 -6.70 32.10 14.84
N VAL A 323 -6.48 30.78 14.58
CA VAL A 323 -7.18 29.71 15.28
C VAL A 323 -6.85 29.73 16.78
N THR A 324 -5.58 29.84 17.12
CA THR A 324 -5.15 29.88 18.54
C THR A 324 -5.71 31.09 19.26
N GLY A 325 -5.67 32.28 18.63
CA GLY A 325 -6.23 33.51 19.22
C GLY A 325 -7.72 33.45 19.45
N GLU A 326 -8.49 32.91 18.49
CA GLU A 326 -9.95 32.74 18.68
C GLU A 326 -10.28 31.67 19.72
N PHE A 327 -9.55 30.54 19.69
CA PHE A 327 -9.71 29.48 20.70
C PHE A 327 -9.40 29.99 22.10
N GLU A 328 -8.30 30.71 22.31
CA GLU A 328 -7.98 31.32 23.61
C GLU A 328 -9.02 32.37 24.04
N SER A 329 -9.53 33.16 23.08
CA SER A 329 -10.61 34.12 23.38
C SER A 329 -11.88 33.41 23.82
N PHE A 330 -12.23 32.29 23.20
CA PHE A 330 -13.35 31.45 23.58
C PHE A 330 -13.20 30.87 24.99
N VAL A 331 -12.01 30.36 25.31
CA VAL A 331 -11.70 29.81 26.65
C VAL A 331 -11.77 30.89 27.73
N ARG A 332 -11.24 32.10 27.47
CA ARG A 332 -11.24 33.21 28.44
C ARG A 332 -12.64 33.74 28.75
N GLY A 333 -13.55 33.73 27.82
CA GLY A 333 -14.82 34.44 27.92
C GLY A 333 -15.89 33.84 28.85
N ARG A 334 -15.74 32.60 29.35
CA ARG A 334 -16.85 31.85 29.96
C ARG A 334 -16.52 31.01 31.20
N GLY A 335 -15.31 31.11 31.76
CA GLY A 335 -14.92 30.33 32.91
C GLY A 335 -15.50 30.85 34.26
N ASN A 336 -15.66 29.94 35.23
CA ASN A 336 -16.02 30.29 36.61
C ASN A 336 -14.79 30.53 37.51
N ASP A 337 -13.61 30.10 37.07
CA ASP A 337 -12.37 30.28 37.83
C ASP A 337 -11.73 31.62 37.52
N LEU A 338 -11.22 32.27 38.56
CA LEU A 338 -10.60 33.58 38.49
C LEU A 338 -9.24 33.47 37.79
N TYR A 339 -9.19 33.92 36.53
CA TYR A 339 -7.97 33.94 35.73
C TYR A 339 -7.08 35.13 36.08
N LEU A 340 -7.68 36.33 36.08
CA LEU A 340 -6.96 37.59 36.30
C LEU A 340 -7.91 38.65 36.86
N ILE A 341 -7.36 39.58 37.66
CA ILE A 341 -8.02 40.82 38.05
C ILE A 341 -7.35 41.94 37.24
N ARG A 342 -8.06 42.53 36.28
CA ARG A 342 -7.58 43.63 35.42
C ARG A 342 -8.38 44.91 35.63
N ASP A 343 -7.95 45.98 35.02
CA ASP A 343 -8.68 47.23 35.03
C ASP A 343 -9.97 47.11 34.22
N TYR A 344 -11.01 47.75 34.67
CA TYR A 344 -12.31 47.79 34.00
C TYR A 344 -12.22 48.52 32.66
N MET A 345 -12.78 47.93 31.62
CA MET A 345 -12.99 48.55 30.29
C MET A 345 -14.47 48.84 30.06
N PRO A 346 -14.81 49.85 29.22
CA PRO A 346 -16.21 50.23 28.98
C PRO A 346 -17.14 49.12 28.52
N ASP A 347 -16.59 48.09 27.89
CA ASP A 347 -17.34 46.94 27.39
C ASP A 347 -17.52 45.81 28.42
N ASP A 348 -16.95 45.94 29.61
CA ASP A 348 -17.06 44.93 30.65
C ASP A 348 -18.40 44.96 31.36
N SER A 349 -18.94 43.76 31.65
CA SER A 349 -20.18 43.63 32.42
C SER A 349 -19.94 44.00 33.89
N ALA A 350 -20.77 44.89 34.42
CA ALA A 350 -20.73 45.32 35.83
C ALA A 350 -20.89 44.16 36.84
N ARG A 351 -21.38 42.99 36.40
CA ARG A 351 -21.52 41.78 37.22
C ARG A 351 -20.16 41.16 37.60
N HIS A 352 -19.14 41.41 36.81
CA HIS A 352 -17.81 40.84 36.99
C HIS A 352 -16.85 41.78 37.79
N VAL A 353 -17.34 42.91 38.24
CA VAL A 353 -16.55 43.85 39.03
C VAL A 353 -16.13 43.23 40.36
N ASP A 354 -14.83 43.20 40.62
CA ASP A 354 -14.27 42.83 41.95
C ASP A 354 -14.28 44.01 42.89
N TRP A 355 -15.35 44.14 43.66
CA TRP A 355 -15.50 45.21 44.61
C TRP A 355 -14.42 45.24 45.69
N LYS A 356 -13.83 44.07 46.03
CA LYS A 356 -12.74 43.97 47.00
C LYS A 356 -11.41 44.48 46.44
N ALA A 357 -11.08 44.16 45.22
CA ALA A 357 -9.90 44.69 44.55
C ALA A 357 -10.06 46.18 44.22
N THR A 358 -11.24 46.61 43.76
CA THR A 358 -11.62 48.00 43.50
C THR A 358 -11.45 48.85 44.78
N ALA A 359 -11.95 48.41 45.94
CA ALA A 359 -11.81 49.11 47.21
C ALA A 359 -10.36 49.27 47.70
N ARG A 360 -9.47 48.32 47.30
CA ARG A 360 -8.05 48.36 47.67
C ARG A 360 -7.21 49.26 46.76
N THR A 361 -7.56 49.32 45.49
CA THR A 361 -6.74 50.03 44.49
C THR A 361 -7.28 51.40 44.15
N GLY A 362 -8.54 51.71 44.51
CA GLY A 362 -9.21 52.94 44.12
C GLY A 362 -9.63 53.04 42.67
N ALA A 363 -9.34 52.00 41.84
CA ALA A 363 -9.72 51.89 40.44
C ALA A 363 -10.63 50.70 40.25
N LEU A 364 -11.64 50.81 39.34
CA LEU A 364 -12.53 49.72 39.02
C LEU A 364 -11.76 48.53 38.47
N LYS A 365 -11.90 47.36 39.12
CA LYS A 365 -11.27 46.11 38.74
C LYS A 365 -12.33 45.09 38.39
N VAL A 366 -12.04 44.32 37.35
CA VAL A 366 -12.91 43.25 36.84
C VAL A 366 -12.22 41.91 37.01
N ARG A 367 -13.00 40.91 37.42
CA ARG A 367 -12.61 39.51 37.47
C ARG A 367 -12.75 38.93 36.09
N GLU A 368 -11.67 38.46 35.52
CA GLU A 368 -11.66 37.65 34.34
C GLU A 368 -11.58 36.18 34.76
N PHE A 369 -12.52 35.36 34.29
CA PHE A 369 -12.64 33.97 34.65
C PHE A 369 -12.06 33.10 33.55
N SER A 370 -11.38 32.03 33.94
CA SER A 370 -10.88 31.00 33.04
C SER A 370 -11.73 29.74 33.15
N ARG A 371 -11.91 29.07 32.05
CA ARG A 371 -12.48 27.71 31.99
C ARG A 371 -11.32 26.69 31.98
N GLU A 372 -10.64 26.49 33.10
CA GLU A 372 -9.50 25.57 33.15
C GLU A 372 -9.88 24.11 32.80
N ASP A 373 -11.14 23.70 33.05
CA ASP A 373 -11.60 22.32 32.80
C ASP A 373 -12.16 22.06 31.40
N GLU A 374 -12.13 23.03 30.47
CA GLU A 374 -12.83 22.91 29.21
C GLU A 374 -12.04 23.40 27.99
N ARG A 375 -10.75 23.14 27.95
CA ARG A 375 -9.94 23.33 26.75
C ARG A 375 -10.21 22.20 25.73
N LYS A 376 -11.48 22.09 25.28
CA LYS A 376 -11.90 21.06 24.32
C LYS A 376 -11.98 21.63 22.93
N LEU A 377 -11.14 21.08 22.04
CA LEU A 377 -11.09 21.44 20.65
C LEU A 377 -11.55 20.25 19.80
N ARG A 378 -12.51 20.49 18.93
CA ARG A 378 -12.94 19.49 17.95
C ARG A 378 -12.44 19.87 16.57
N ILE A 379 -11.61 19.03 15.97
CA ILE A 379 -11.13 19.20 14.60
C ILE A 379 -12.03 18.38 13.66
N VAL A 380 -12.66 19.08 12.72
CA VAL A 380 -13.62 18.52 11.76
C VAL A 380 -13.05 18.64 10.36
N PHE A 381 -12.86 17.52 9.70
CA PHE A 381 -12.52 17.46 8.29
C PHE A 381 -13.76 17.09 7.48
N ASP A 382 -14.33 18.05 6.74
CA ASP A 382 -15.48 17.82 5.87
C ASP A 382 -15.00 17.45 4.47
N ASN A 383 -14.94 16.13 4.19
CA ASN A 383 -14.40 15.59 2.95
C ASN A 383 -15.27 16.02 1.76
N PRO A 384 -14.75 16.77 0.76
CA PRO A 384 -15.52 17.25 -0.38
C PRO A 384 -15.83 16.13 -1.39
N ALA A 385 -16.88 16.33 -2.17
CA ALA A 385 -17.21 15.45 -3.29
C ALA A 385 -16.16 15.54 -4.41
N PRO A 386 -16.05 14.47 -5.24
CA PRO A 386 -15.14 14.48 -6.38
C PRO A 386 -15.41 15.65 -7.33
N GLY A 387 -14.38 16.35 -7.75
CA GLY A 387 -14.47 17.48 -8.68
C GLY A 387 -14.79 18.84 -8.06
N VAL A 388 -15.09 18.93 -6.76
CA VAL A 388 -15.31 20.20 -6.05
C VAL A 388 -14.00 20.98 -5.91
N LEU A 389 -12.91 20.29 -5.56
CA LEU A 389 -11.59 20.87 -5.43
C LEU A 389 -10.63 20.30 -6.50
N GLN A 390 -9.68 21.11 -6.91
CA GLN A 390 -8.54 20.62 -7.67
C GLN A 390 -7.71 19.64 -6.81
N PRO A 391 -7.10 18.57 -7.39
CA PRO A 391 -6.34 17.59 -6.62
C PRO A 391 -5.26 18.18 -5.73
N ALA A 392 -4.56 19.21 -6.20
CA ALA A 392 -3.52 19.90 -5.43
C ALA A 392 -4.08 20.62 -4.19
N VAL A 393 -5.23 21.28 -4.33
CA VAL A 393 -5.92 21.99 -3.23
C VAL A 393 -6.48 20.98 -2.22
N TYR A 394 -7.00 19.85 -2.70
CA TYR A 394 -7.47 18.78 -1.84
C TYR A 394 -6.32 18.21 -0.98
N GLU A 395 -5.16 17.93 -1.58
CA GLU A 395 -3.99 17.45 -0.83
C GLU A 395 -3.46 18.50 0.17
N GLN A 396 -3.54 19.79 -0.17
CA GLN A 396 -3.23 20.87 0.79
C GLN A 396 -4.20 20.89 1.97
N ALA A 397 -5.50 20.69 1.72
CA ALA A 397 -6.52 20.61 2.77
C ALA A 397 -6.27 19.45 3.74
N VAL A 398 -5.98 18.26 3.19
CA VAL A 398 -5.66 17.08 4.00
C VAL A 398 -4.38 17.30 4.81
N ARG A 399 -3.37 17.91 4.22
CA ARG A 399 -2.12 18.26 4.92
C ARG A 399 -2.37 19.29 6.03
N LEU A 400 -3.17 20.31 5.77
CA LEU A 400 -3.54 21.32 6.77
C LEU A 400 -4.28 20.69 7.95
N ALA A 401 -5.29 19.87 7.68
CA ALA A 401 -6.03 19.16 8.74
C ALA A 401 -5.11 18.25 9.57
N ALA A 402 -4.19 17.54 8.93
CA ALA A 402 -3.20 16.71 9.62
C ALA A 402 -2.24 17.55 10.48
N SER A 403 -1.74 18.66 9.94
CA SER A 403 -0.81 19.56 10.67
C SER A 403 -1.46 20.21 11.88
N LEU A 404 -2.72 20.65 11.75
CA LEU A 404 -3.50 21.19 12.85
C LEU A 404 -3.78 20.13 13.92
N GLY A 405 -4.20 18.93 13.51
CA GLY A 405 -4.44 17.82 14.43
C GLY A 405 -3.17 17.41 15.19
N TRP A 406 -2.04 17.35 14.47
CA TRP A 406 -0.75 17.03 15.07
C TRP A 406 -0.27 18.11 16.05
N HIS A 407 -0.45 19.40 15.70
CA HIS A 407 -0.04 20.52 16.54
C HIS A 407 -0.83 20.54 17.85
N PHE A 408 -2.17 20.56 17.78
CA PHE A 408 -3.00 20.65 18.98
C PHE A 408 -2.96 19.39 19.86
N HIS A 409 -2.63 18.23 19.29
CA HIS A 409 -2.37 17.02 20.09
C HIS A 409 -1.14 17.14 21.02
N HIS A 410 -0.17 18.02 20.69
CA HIS A 410 1.02 18.25 21.51
C HIS A 410 0.87 19.44 22.44
N GLU A 411 -0.22 20.19 22.33
CA GLU A 411 -0.59 21.26 23.25
C GLU A 411 -1.44 20.70 24.41
N ASP A 412 -1.56 21.47 25.49
CA ASP A 412 -2.38 21.12 26.65
C ASP A 412 -3.88 21.39 26.39
N VAL A 413 -4.43 20.64 25.40
CA VAL A 413 -5.80 20.75 24.90
C VAL A 413 -6.38 19.35 24.66
N GLU A 414 -7.58 19.09 25.16
CA GLU A 414 -8.32 17.87 24.79
C GLU A 414 -8.84 17.97 23.35
N VAL A 415 -8.23 17.21 22.45
CA VAL A 415 -8.58 17.26 21.03
C VAL A 415 -9.43 16.06 20.65
N SER A 416 -10.54 16.33 19.98
CA SER A 416 -11.37 15.30 19.34
C SER A 416 -11.41 15.48 17.83
N PHE A 417 -11.48 14.38 17.10
CA PHE A 417 -11.44 14.37 15.63
C PHE A 417 -12.72 13.81 15.06
N VAL A 418 -13.26 14.48 14.05
CA VAL A 418 -14.49 14.07 13.35
C VAL A 418 -14.31 14.21 11.84
N ALA A 419 -14.68 13.16 11.10
CA ALA A 419 -14.69 13.17 9.63
C ALA A 419 -15.79 12.24 9.09
N PRO A 420 -16.18 12.35 7.80
CA PRO A 420 -17.15 11.46 7.20
C PRO A 420 -16.67 10.01 7.22
N GLY A 421 -17.45 9.11 7.80
CA GLY A 421 -17.06 7.69 7.90
C GLY A 421 -16.09 7.36 9.04
N LEU A 422 -15.61 8.34 9.79
CA LEU A 422 -14.84 8.16 11.00
C LEU A 422 -15.75 8.37 12.21
N ALA A 423 -15.74 7.42 13.16
CA ALA A 423 -16.35 7.65 14.46
C ALA A 423 -15.56 8.73 15.21
N PRO A 424 -16.23 9.61 15.98
CA PRO A 424 -15.51 10.59 16.78
C PRO A 424 -14.44 9.91 17.65
N THR A 425 -13.22 10.41 17.59
CA THR A 425 -12.05 9.82 18.28
C THR A 425 -11.17 10.91 18.85
N GLU A 426 -10.48 10.61 19.95
CA GLU A 426 -9.46 11.47 20.55
C GLU A 426 -8.05 11.04 20.12
N ASP A 427 -7.93 9.89 19.47
CA ASP A 427 -6.66 9.37 18.98
C ASP A 427 -6.25 10.04 17.66
N VAL A 428 -5.17 10.82 17.72
CA VAL A 428 -4.60 11.53 16.58
C VAL A 428 -4.10 10.55 15.50
N PHE A 429 -3.57 9.38 15.86
CA PHE A 429 -3.07 8.42 14.88
C PHE A 429 -4.20 7.75 14.10
N THR A 430 -5.35 7.51 14.74
CA THR A 430 -6.56 7.06 14.06
C THR A 430 -7.05 8.10 13.05
N PHE A 431 -7.02 9.38 13.41
CA PHE A 431 -7.36 10.47 12.50
C PHE A 431 -6.35 10.61 11.34
N LEU A 432 -5.05 10.57 11.62
CA LEU A 432 -3.99 10.61 10.60
C LEU A 432 -4.07 9.42 9.65
N ARG A 433 -4.41 8.23 10.18
CA ARG A 433 -4.64 7.03 9.36
C ARG A 433 -5.84 7.20 8.43
N TYR A 434 -6.93 7.79 8.91
CA TYR A 434 -8.06 8.15 8.08
C TYR A 434 -7.62 9.13 6.98
N LEU A 435 -6.95 10.23 7.34
CA LEU A 435 -6.44 11.21 6.40
C LEU A 435 -5.43 10.62 5.41
N ALA A 436 -4.69 9.59 5.77
CA ALA A 436 -3.78 8.90 4.85
C ALA A 436 -4.49 8.18 3.72
N LEU A 437 -5.70 7.67 3.96
CA LEU A 437 -6.44 6.81 3.04
C LEU A 437 -7.64 7.49 2.40
N VAL A 438 -8.04 8.67 2.91
CA VAL A 438 -9.24 9.37 2.44
C VAL A 438 -9.06 9.88 1.01
N GLU A 439 -10.07 9.64 0.19
CA GLU A 439 -10.24 10.18 -1.16
C GLU A 439 -11.50 11.03 -1.23
N PRO A 440 -11.60 11.97 -2.18
CA PRO A 440 -12.83 12.74 -2.37
C PRO A 440 -14.04 11.82 -2.57
N GLN A 441 -15.08 11.98 -1.77
CA GLN A 441 -16.27 11.12 -1.80
C GLN A 441 -17.53 11.94 -1.59
N GLU A 442 -18.61 11.59 -2.30
CA GLU A 442 -19.93 12.13 -1.99
C GLU A 442 -20.38 11.65 -0.62
N ALA A 443 -20.42 12.56 0.33
CA ALA A 443 -20.87 12.30 1.68
C ALA A 443 -21.88 13.36 2.15
N THR A 444 -22.77 12.97 3.05
CA THR A 444 -23.61 13.95 3.75
C THR A 444 -22.73 14.90 4.54
N PRO A 445 -23.06 16.22 4.56
CA PRO A 445 -22.29 17.20 5.31
C PRO A 445 -22.07 16.77 6.74
N VAL A 446 -20.84 16.86 7.22
CA VAL A 446 -20.52 16.49 8.61
C VAL A 446 -21.30 17.36 9.59
N PHE A 447 -21.60 18.61 9.22
CA PHE A 447 -22.35 19.57 10.03
C PHE A 447 -23.72 19.06 10.48
N SER A 448 -24.42 18.26 9.65
CA SER A 448 -25.73 17.69 9.99
C SER A 448 -25.66 16.61 11.08
N ARG A 449 -24.46 16.06 11.31
CA ARG A 449 -24.21 15.00 12.30
C ARG A 449 -23.53 15.51 13.56
N LEU A 450 -22.98 16.73 13.52
CA LEU A 450 -22.37 17.34 14.70
C LEU A 450 -23.49 17.69 15.69
N ARG A 451 -23.51 16.98 16.81
CA ARG A 451 -24.32 17.38 17.95
C ARG A 451 -23.78 18.72 18.50
N ALA A 452 -24.68 19.62 18.87
CA ALA A 452 -24.29 20.79 19.60
C ALA A 452 -23.60 20.35 20.90
N SER A 453 -22.29 20.53 20.97
CA SER A 453 -21.48 20.32 22.16
C SER A 453 -20.91 21.66 22.61
N GLU A 454 -20.34 21.68 23.80
CA GLU A 454 -19.69 22.88 24.33
C GLU A 454 -18.28 23.09 23.75
N ASP A 455 -17.78 22.13 22.96
CA ASP A 455 -16.46 22.17 22.36
C ASP A 455 -16.32 23.28 21.32
N TYR A 456 -15.15 23.88 21.23
CA TYR A 456 -14.80 24.76 20.13
C TYR A 456 -14.47 23.93 18.88
N ASN A 457 -15.02 24.31 17.71
CA ASN A 457 -14.82 23.52 16.50
C ASN A 457 -13.89 24.23 15.52
N LEU A 458 -12.93 23.49 15.03
CA LEU A 458 -12.06 23.87 13.91
C LEU A 458 -12.46 23.08 12.70
N ILE A 459 -13.08 23.72 11.72
CA ILE A 459 -13.70 23.04 10.58
C ILE A 459 -12.93 23.36 9.30
N VAL A 460 -12.42 22.32 8.66
CA VAL A 460 -11.80 22.40 7.35
C VAL A 460 -12.80 21.88 6.31
N THR A 461 -13.29 22.77 5.44
CA THR A 461 -14.36 22.45 4.47
C THR A 461 -14.17 23.16 3.14
N ALA A 462 -14.69 22.57 2.06
CA ALA A 462 -14.82 23.20 0.75
C ALA A 462 -16.20 23.82 0.51
N ARG A 463 -17.10 23.72 1.48
CA ARG A 463 -18.46 24.27 1.40
C ARG A 463 -18.50 25.72 1.86
N ASP A 464 -19.55 26.44 1.46
CA ASP A 464 -19.75 27.80 1.94
C ASP A 464 -20.14 27.79 3.44
N ALA A 465 -19.53 28.70 4.20
CA ALA A 465 -19.85 28.89 5.61
C ALA A 465 -21.34 29.28 5.83
N ALA A 466 -22.00 29.81 4.80
CA ALA A 466 -23.44 30.16 4.84
C ALA A 466 -24.35 28.92 4.95
N GLU A 467 -23.90 27.73 4.58
CA GLU A 467 -24.65 26.47 4.72
C GLU A 467 -24.65 25.92 6.14
N MET A 468 -23.85 26.51 7.03
CA MET A 468 -23.67 26.02 8.40
C MET A 468 -24.78 26.54 9.32
N PRO A 469 -25.31 25.71 10.24
CA PRO A 469 -26.23 26.15 11.28
C PRO A 469 -25.61 27.27 12.14
N ALA A 470 -26.36 28.36 12.37
CA ALA A 470 -25.87 29.53 13.09
C ALA A 470 -25.32 29.20 14.50
N ALA A 471 -25.92 28.24 15.20
CA ALA A 471 -25.47 27.78 16.51
C ALA A 471 -24.09 27.13 16.47
N LEU A 472 -23.74 26.44 15.36
CA LEU A 472 -22.43 25.85 15.16
C LEU A 472 -21.41 26.91 14.73
N ALA A 473 -21.83 27.84 13.84
CA ALA A 473 -20.97 28.91 13.35
C ALA A 473 -20.45 29.83 14.47
N ALA A 474 -21.27 30.08 15.49
CA ALA A 474 -20.90 30.91 16.65
C ALA A 474 -19.77 30.33 17.52
N ARG A 475 -19.48 29.03 17.38
CA ARG A 475 -18.47 28.31 18.18
C ARG A 475 -17.47 27.58 17.27
N SER A 476 -17.25 28.09 16.06
CA SER A 476 -16.43 27.40 15.08
C SER A 476 -15.54 28.38 14.33
N TYR A 477 -14.29 28.02 14.20
CA TYR A 477 -13.42 28.62 13.18
C TYR A 477 -13.50 27.79 11.90
N VAL A 478 -13.92 28.44 10.80
CA VAL A 478 -14.11 27.78 9.51
C VAL A 478 -13.00 28.14 8.55
N ILE A 479 -12.26 27.14 8.14
CA ILE A 479 -11.25 27.24 7.09
C ILE A 479 -11.93 26.82 5.79
N SER A 480 -12.35 27.81 5.00
CA SER A 480 -12.96 27.58 3.69
C SER A 480 -11.86 27.39 2.64
N LEU A 481 -11.86 26.23 1.97
CA LEU A 481 -10.97 25.92 0.86
C LEU A 481 -11.65 26.45 -0.41
N GLY A 482 -11.17 27.58 -0.95
CA GLY A 482 -11.81 28.27 -2.06
C GLY A 482 -12.08 27.36 -3.26
N VAL A 483 -13.34 27.32 -3.69
CA VAL A 483 -13.74 26.90 -5.03
C VAL A 483 -13.01 27.82 -6.02
N SER A 484 -12.24 27.24 -6.93
CA SER A 484 -11.41 27.93 -7.92
C SER A 484 -12.08 29.18 -8.49
N GLY A 485 -11.58 30.36 -8.15
CA GLY A 485 -11.97 31.53 -8.87
C GLY A 485 -11.82 32.89 -8.22
N ARG A 486 -11.68 33.03 -6.93
CA ARG A 486 -11.35 34.32 -6.32
C ARG A 486 -10.73 34.10 -4.94
N GLY A 487 -9.50 34.58 -4.75
CA GLY A 487 -8.94 34.71 -3.43
C GLY A 487 -9.82 35.65 -2.60
N SER A 488 -10.71 35.08 -1.79
CA SER A 488 -11.38 35.81 -0.73
C SER A 488 -10.61 35.50 0.55
N ALA A 489 -9.95 36.53 1.05
CA ALA A 489 -9.51 36.58 2.43
C ALA A 489 -10.67 36.16 3.36
N PRO A 490 -10.40 35.55 4.54
CA PRO A 490 -11.42 35.15 5.48
C PRO A 490 -12.34 36.32 5.74
N SER A 491 -13.67 36.10 5.54
CA SER A 491 -14.67 37.12 5.77
C SER A 491 -14.74 37.40 7.28
N GLN A 492 -14.07 38.44 7.70
CA GLN A 492 -14.32 39.05 8.98
C GLN A 492 -15.75 39.59 8.95
N ARG A 493 -16.70 38.93 9.60
CA ARG A 493 -17.88 39.57 10.15
C ARG A 493 -17.54 40.10 11.55
N GLY A 494 -16.69 41.13 11.60
CA GLY A 494 -16.72 42.08 12.66
C GLY A 494 -17.79 43.14 12.30
N GLU A 495 -18.77 43.30 13.15
CA GLU A 495 -19.74 44.38 13.08
C GLU A 495 -19.06 45.73 12.83
N ALA A 496 -19.35 46.32 11.67
CA ALA A 496 -19.01 47.71 11.44
C ALA A 496 -19.93 48.55 12.34
N LEU A 497 -19.37 49.18 13.36
CA LEU A 497 -20.02 50.28 14.07
C LEU A 497 -20.41 51.36 13.06
N PRO A 498 -21.59 51.96 13.23
CA PRO A 498 -22.03 53.07 12.38
C PRO A 498 -21.14 54.32 12.62
N PRO A 499 -20.84 55.12 11.59
CA PRO A 499 -20.01 56.30 11.75
C PRO A 499 -20.66 57.34 12.65
N HIS A 500 -19.92 57.80 13.63
CA HIS A 500 -20.31 58.96 14.45
C HIS A 500 -20.57 60.20 13.58
N PRO A 501 -21.61 60.97 13.85
CA PRO A 501 -21.87 62.19 13.12
C PRO A 501 -20.82 63.24 13.46
N SER A 502 -20.19 63.78 12.40
CA SER A 502 -19.27 64.90 12.45
C SER A 502 -19.91 66.13 13.00
N VAL A 503 -19.48 66.58 14.16
CA VAL A 503 -19.86 67.91 14.68
C VAL A 503 -19.14 69.00 13.86
N THR A 504 -19.87 69.67 13.02
CA THR A 504 -19.45 70.89 12.33
C THR A 504 -19.36 72.01 13.35
N LYS A 505 -18.14 72.48 13.62
CA LYS A 505 -17.95 73.78 14.27
C LYS A 505 -18.03 74.86 13.20
N GLN A 506 -19.12 75.71 13.32
CA GLN A 506 -19.16 77.04 12.70
C GLN A 506 -18.55 78.05 13.70
N ALA A 507 -17.81 78.93 13.15
CA ALA A 507 -17.32 80.26 13.48
C ALA A 507 -15.79 80.37 13.59
#